data_ae7a0a8979d092bf2163f336528e0276
#
_entry.id   ae7a0a8979d092bf2163f336528e0276
#
_cell.length_a   1.000
_cell.length_b   1.000
_cell.length_c   1.000
_cell.angle_alpha   90.00
_cell.angle_beta   90.00
_cell.angle_gamma   90.00
#
_symmetry.space_group_name_H-M   'P 1'
#
loop_
_entity.id
_entity.type
_entity.pdbx_description
1 polymer ?
#
loop_
_entity_poly.entity_id
_entity_poly.type
_entity_poly.pdbx_seq_one_letter_code
_entity_poly.pdbx_strand_id
1 'polypeptide(L)'
;HYALENLGAAVIPMSSGNTNKQIMFLQDMDVSLLVATPSYALHLGEEVRARGLDPAKDLNIKIGLFGGEGMTEPMRDEMKKVWGPQFICTQNYGMSELCGPGVAGECTELNGMHINEDWFIPEVIDPETGEVLPEGELGELVVTCLGKEALPMIRYRTKDLTRLHYEPCACGRTFCRMDSLSGRSDDMLVIRGVNVFPTQIEEVLFKIDEIGPHYEILVERKNRLDVMTITVELIDDRLLDSYSKLNELEQR
;
A
#
# COMPACT_ATOMS: atom_id res chain seq x y z
N HIS A 1 13.71 -8.58 8.51
CA HIS A 1 15.06 -8.48 9.06
C HIS A 1 15.88 -9.70 8.68
N TYR A 2 15.68 -10.84 9.32
CA TYR A 2 16.49 -12.07 9.11
C TYR A 2 16.49 -12.59 7.67
N ALA A 3 15.42 -12.43 6.93
CA ALA A 3 15.39 -12.80 5.51
C ALA A 3 16.39 -12.00 4.68
N LEU A 4 16.48 -10.70 4.92
CA LEU A 4 17.46 -9.83 4.25
C LEU A 4 18.90 -10.15 4.68
N GLU A 5 19.15 -10.44 5.96
CA GLU A 5 20.45 -10.90 6.43
C GLU A 5 20.87 -12.23 5.77
N ASN A 6 19.93 -13.19 5.65
CA ASN A 6 20.17 -14.45 4.96
C ASN A 6 20.49 -14.28 3.47
N LEU A 7 20.04 -13.20 2.84
CA LEU A 7 20.45 -12.80 1.48
C LEU A 7 21.81 -12.11 1.43
N GLY A 8 22.44 -11.87 2.58
CA GLY A 8 23.75 -11.18 2.68
C GLY A 8 23.64 -9.66 2.75
N ALA A 9 22.46 -9.08 2.98
CA ALA A 9 22.31 -7.65 3.15
C ALA A 9 22.70 -7.19 4.56
N ALA A 10 23.32 -6.01 4.68
CA ALA A 10 23.44 -5.32 5.94
C ALA A 10 22.10 -4.66 6.30
N VAL A 11 21.49 -5.05 7.40
CA VAL A 11 20.17 -4.57 7.80
C VAL A 11 20.30 -3.56 8.94
N ILE A 12 19.72 -2.36 8.75
CA ILE A 12 19.69 -1.30 9.76
C ILE A 12 18.30 -1.24 10.35
N PRO A 13 18.05 -1.76 11.57
CA PRO A 13 16.75 -1.85 12.18
C PRO A 13 16.34 -0.51 12.84
N MET A 14 15.99 0.48 12.02
CA MET A 14 15.68 1.84 12.52
C MET A 14 14.34 1.91 13.24
N SER A 15 13.39 1.05 12.91
CA SER A 15 12.00 1.12 13.40
C SER A 15 11.32 2.46 13.08
N SER A 16 10.21 2.77 13.71
CA SER A 16 9.46 4.03 13.52
C SER A 16 10.08 5.20 14.30
N GLY A 17 9.79 6.42 13.87
CA GLY A 17 10.24 7.67 14.51
C GLY A 17 11.66 8.08 14.12
N ASN A 18 12.08 9.24 14.62
CA ASN A 18 13.38 9.84 14.39
C ASN A 18 13.82 9.94 12.90
N THR A 19 13.01 10.60 12.10
CA THR A 19 13.23 10.84 10.67
C THR A 19 14.62 11.44 10.37
N ASN A 20 15.13 12.32 11.26
CA ASN A 20 16.46 12.89 11.14
C ASN A 20 17.55 11.82 11.10
N LYS A 21 17.48 10.86 12.02
CA LYS A 21 18.45 9.77 12.10
C LYS A 21 18.31 8.80 10.93
N GLN A 22 17.11 8.59 10.44
CA GLN A 22 16.88 7.76 9.25
C GLN A 22 17.55 8.37 8.03
N ILE A 23 17.36 9.68 7.78
CA ILE A 23 17.99 10.37 6.66
C ILE A 23 19.51 10.34 6.77
N MET A 24 20.06 10.53 7.95
CA MET A 24 21.50 10.39 8.19
C MET A 24 21.99 8.98 7.76
N PHE A 25 21.30 7.92 8.15
CA PHE A 25 21.69 6.57 7.72
C PHE A 25 21.53 6.33 6.22
N LEU A 26 20.50 6.90 5.59
CA LEU A 26 20.34 6.81 4.13
C LEU A 26 21.56 7.39 3.40
N GLN A 27 22.12 8.50 3.92
CA GLN A 27 23.31 9.14 3.35
C GLN A 27 24.62 8.41 3.71
N ASP A 28 24.85 8.18 5.02
CA ASP A 28 26.14 7.70 5.52
C ASP A 28 26.42 6.24 5.18
N MET A 29 25.38 5.42 5.03
CA MET A 29 25.49 3.98 4.79
C MET A 29 25.21 3.57 3.34
N ASP A 30 25.02 4.53 2.45
CA ASP A 30 24.75 4.28 1.02
C ASP A 30 23.62 3.25 0.81
N VAL A 31 22.51 3.43 1.54
CA VAL A 31 21.38 2.49 1.59
C VAL A 31 20.75 2.33 0.23
N SER A 32 20.57 1.08 -0.22
CA SER A 32 19.98 0.76 -1.53
C SER A 32 18.55 0.23 -1.49
N LEU A 33 18.07 -0.23 -0.33
CA LEU A 33 16.73 -0.76 -0.13
C LEU A 33 16.05 -0.07 1.05
N LEU A 34 14.85 0.43 0.82
CA LEU A 34 13.98 1.02 1.85
C LEU A 34 12.83 0.07 2.15
N VAL A 35 12.65 -0.28 3.44
CA VAL A 35 11.48 -1.03 3.93
C VAL A 35 10.65 -0.10 4.81
N ALA A 36 9.42 0.19 4.41
CA ALA A 36 8.55 1.14 5.09
C ALA A 36 7.06 0.89 4.76
N THR A 37 6.16 1.70 5.31
CA THR A 37 4.84 1.87 4.73
C THR A 37 4.92 2.84 3.54
N PRO A 38 4.02 2.74 2.55
CA PRO A 38 4.01 3.65 1.40
C PRO A 38 3.95 5.13 1.80
N SER A 39 3.01 5.49 2.67
CA SER A 39 2.86 6.89 3.13
C SER A 39 4.12 7.42 3.80
N TYR A 40 4.78 6.61 4.63
CA TYR A 40 6.01 7.02 5.29
C TYR A 40 7.19 7.20 4.31
N ALA A 41 7.25 6.40 3.26
CA ALA A 41 8.28 6.55 2.24
C ALA A 41 8.14 7.85 1.45
N LEU A 42 6.91 8.29 1.14
CA LEU A 42 6.64 9.60 0.55
C LEU A 42 7.06 10.72 1.50
N HIS A 43 6.59 10.67 2.74
CA HIS A 43 6.98 11.65 3.78
C HIS A 43 8.52 11.74 3.96
N LEU A 44 9.21 10.61 3.98
CA LEU A 44 10.67 10.58 4.09
C LEU A 44 11.36 11.28 2.91
N GLY A 45 10.82 11.10 1.70
CA GLY A 45 11.31 11.80 0.51
C GLY A 45 11.09 13.32 0.56
N GLU A 46 9.96 13.78 1.08
CA GLU A 46 9.67 15.20 1.31
C GLU A 46 10.64 15.79 2.34
N GLU A 47 10.87 15.09 3.43
CA GLU A 47 11.81 15.49 4.47
C GLU A 47 13.28 15.57 3.96
N VAL A 48 13.66 14.71 3.03
CA VAL A 48 14.96 14.79 2.33
C VAL A 48 15.01 16.07 1.49
N ARG A 49 13.97 16.37 0.73
CA ARG A 49 13.86 17.60 -0.09
C ARG A 49 13.89 18.88 0.77
N ALA A 50 13.20 18.88 1.91
CA ALA A 50 13.18 20.00 2.84
C ALA A 50 14.58 20.35 3.36
N ARG A 51 15.53 19.42 3.31
CA ARG A 51 16.95 19.63 3.65
C ARG A 51 17.80 20.08 2.47
N GLY A 52 17.21 20.36 1.33
CA GLY A 52 17.90 20.77 0.12
C GLY A 52 18.57 19.63 -0.65
N LEU A 53 18.23 18.37 -0.34
CA LEU A 53 18.73 17.19 -1.05
C LEU A 53 17.70 16.73 -2.08
N ASP A 54 18.18 16.08 -3.14
CA ASP A 54 17.33 15.39 -4.14
C ASP A 54 17.37 13.88 -3.86
N PRO A 55 16.27 13.25 -3.41
CA PRO A 55 16.27 11.82 -3.10
C PRO A 55 16.77 10.94 -4.24
N ALA A 56 16.47 11.33 -5.49
CA ALA A 56 16.85 10.56 -6.68
C ALA A 56 18.32 10.69 -7.08
N LYS A 57 19.03 11.75 -6.60
CA LYS A 57 20.41 12.05 -7.01
C LYS A 57 21.42 11.92 -5.87
N ASP A 58 21.00 12.33 -4.66
CA ASP A 58 21.89 12.44 -3.51
C ASP A 58 21.84 11.20 -2.61
N LEU A 59 20.89 10.28 -2.86
CA LEU A 59 20.76 8.99 -2.17
C LEU A 59 20.87 7.82 -3.16
N ASN A 60 21.24 6.64 -2.65
CA ASN A 60 21.40 5.43 -3.49
C ASN A 60 20.22 4.46 -3.39
N ILE A 61 19.03 4.94 -2.99
CA ILE A 61 17.83 4.10 -2.86
C ILE A 61 17.39 3.64 -4.25
N LYS A 62 17.35 2.31 -4.45
CA LYS A 62 16.98 1.67 -5.71
C LYS A 62 15.67 0.91 -5.64
N ILE A 63 15.39 0.33 -4.46
CA ILE A 63 14.26 -0.57 -4.25
C ILE A 63 13.50 -0.14 -3.00
N GLY A 64 12.18 -0.08 -3.11
CA GLY A 64 11.25 0.02 -1.99
C GLY A 64 10.50 -1.29 -1.81
N LEU A 65 10.48 -1.80 -0.59
CA LEU A 65 9.65 -2.92 -0.18
C LEU A 65 8.61 -2.40 0.80
N PHE A 66 7.40 -2.20 0.32
CA PHE A 66 6.35 -1.51 1.04
C PHE A 66 5.22 -2.44 1.46
N GLY A 67 4.65 -2.19 2.64
CA GLY A 67 3.53 -2.97 3.16
C GLY A 67 2.90 -2.31 4.37
N GLY A 68 1.86 -2.95 4.91
CA GLY A 68 1.10 -2.44 6.05
C GLY A 68 0.00 -1.44 5.67
N GLU A 69 0.06 -0.88 4.47
CA GLU A 69 -0.94 -0.02 3.86
C GLU A 69 -1.18 -0.48 2.42
N GLY A 70 -2.36 -0.16 1.86
CA GLY A 70 -2.59 -0.32 0.43
C GLY A 70 -1.67 0.58 -0.38
N MET A 71 -1.38 0.19 -1.61
CA MET A 71 -0.63 1.03 -2.55
C MET A 71 -1.31 1.01 -3.90
N THR A 72 -1.78 2.17 -4.32
CA THR A 72 -2.41 2.37 -5.63
C THR A 72 -1.37 2.65 -6.71
N GLU A 73 -1.73 2.49 -7.98
CA GLU A 73 -0.82 2.84 -9.09
C GLU A 73 -0.47 4.35 -9.11
N PRO A 74 -1.40 5.29 -8.85
CA PRO A 74 -1.02 6.70 -8.69
C PRO A 74 0.01 6.95 -7.58
N MET A 75 -0.11 6.28 -6.44
CA MET A 75 0.87 6.37 -5.36
C MET A 75 2.24 5.79 -5.79
N ARG A 76 2.26 4.71 -6.57
CA ARG A 76 3.48 4.14 -7.16
C ARG A 76 4.17 5.13 -8.10
N ASP A 77 3.40 5.85 -8.90
CA ASP A 77 3.91 6.89 -9.79
C ASP A 77 4.48 8.08 -9.00
N GLU A 78 3.84 8.45 -7.89
CA GLU A 78 4.37 9.48 -6.99
C GLU A 78 5.69 9.06 -6.34
N MET A 79 5.79 7.79 -5.92
CA MET A 79 7.06 7.21 -5.45
C MET A 79 8.19 7.37 -6.48
N LYS A 80 7.92 7.12 -7.76
CA LYS A 80 8.92 7.30 -8.83
C LYS A 80 9.29 8.76 -9.04
N LYS A 81 8.38 9.71 -8.86
CA LYS A 81 8.69 11.15 -8.90
C LYS A 81 9.58 11.57 -7.73
N VAL A 82 9.40 10.96 -6.57
CA VAL A 82 10.18 11.26 -5.36
C VAL A 82 11.57 10.62 -5.41
N TRP A 83 11.65 9.30 -5.63
CA TRP A 83 12.86 8.49 -5.51
C TRP A 83 13.60 8.28 -6.83
N GLY A 84 13.02 8.73 -7.94
CA GLY A 84 13.59 8.64 -9.29
C GLY A 84 12.91 7.61 -10.19
N PRO A 85 12.99 7.78 -11.52
CA PRO A 85 12.27 6.96 -12.49
C PRO A 85 12.72 5.49 -12.54
N GLN A 86 13.92 5.18 -12.02
CA GLN A 86 14.47 3.83 -11.95
C GLN A 86 14.15 3.12 -10.63
N PHE A 87 13.42 3.78 -9.73
CA PHE A 87 13.04 3.22 -8.45
C PHE A 87 12.06 2.05 -8.63
N ILE A 88 12.43 0.88 -8.11
CA ILE A 88 11.59 -0.31 -8.12
C ILE A 88 10.75 -0.30 -6.85
N CYS A 89 9.47 -0.04 -7.01
CA CYS A 89 8.52 0.08 -5.92
C CYS A 89 7.68 -1.21 -5.84
N THR A 90 7.93 -2.05 -4.84
CA THR A 90 7.25 -3.33 -4.67
C THR A 90 6.37 -3.35 -3.43
N GLN A 91 5.27 -4.10 -3.50
CA GLN A 91 4.37 -4.35 -2.39
C GLN A 91 4.71 -5.67 -1.69
N ASN A 92 4.44 -5.70 -0.39
CA ASN A 92 4.50 -6.87 0.47
C ASN A 92 3.24 -6.93 1.33
N TYR A 93 2.52 -8.03 1.26
CA TYR A 93 1.33 -8.27 2.04
C TYR A 93 1.63 -9.18 3.23
N GLY A 94 0.98 -8.89 4.34
CA GLY A 94 1.02 -9.73 5.53
C GLY A 94 0.31 -9.08 6.71
N MET A 95 0.11 -9.85 7.76
CA MET A 95 -0.51 -9.41 9.01
C MET A 95 0.03 -10.24 10.17
N SER A 96 -0.07 -9.72 11.39
CA SER A 96 0.44 -10.37 12.60
C SER A 96 -0.17 -11.74 12.84
N GLU A 97 -1.46 -11.91 12.50
CA GLU A 97 -2.20 -13.16 12.59
C GLU A 97 -1.61 -14.27 11.72
N LEU A 98 -1.01 -13.90 10.59
CA LEU A 98 -0.39 -14.81 9.62
C LEU A 98 1.14 -14.83 9.72
N CYS A 99 1.71 -14.59 10.88
CA CYS A 99 3.15 -14.55 11.19
C CYS A 99 3.89 -13.28 10.70
N GLY A 100 3.17 -12.22 10.37
CA GLY A 100 3.76 -10.93 10.02
C GLY A 100 3.87 -10.69 8.51
N PRO A 101 4.76 -9.80 8.04
CA PRO A 101 4.96 -9.51 6.64
C PRO A 101 5.53 -10.71 5.89
N GLY A 102 5.21 -10.82 4.59
CA GLY A 102 5.75 -11.88 3.73
C GLY A 102 4.77 -13.03 3.51
N VAL A 103 3.47 -12.85 3.70
CA VAL A 103 2.44 -13.78 3.19
C VAL A 103 2.46 -13.79 1.67
N ALA A 104 2.53 -12.58 1.06
CA ALA A 104 2.71 -12.39 -0.37
C ALA A 104 3.63 -11.22 -0.67
N GLY A 105 4.25 -11.20 -1.85
CA GLY A 105 5.11 -10.11 -2.29
C GLY A 105 5.24 -10.00 -3.80
N GLU A 106 5.36 -8.78 -4.30
CA GLU A 106 5.60 -8.51 -5.71
C GLU A 106 6.99 -8.94 -6.15
N CYS A 107 7.11 -9.30 -7.40
CA CYS A 107 8.37 -9.42 -8.12
C CYS A 107 8.58 -8.18 -9.00
N THR A 108 9.68 -8.18 -9.77
CA THR A 108 10.04 -7.07 -10.67
C THR A 108 9.07 -6.87 -11.84
N GLU A 109 8.22 -7.85 -12.13
CA GLU A 109 7.17 -7.74 -13.16
C GLU A 109 5.99 -6.87 -12.70
N LEU A 110 5.86 -6.62 -11.38
CA LEU A 110 4.80 -5.81 -10.76
C LEU A 110 3.38 -6.21 -11.19
N ASN A 111 3.17 -7.50 -11.41
CA ASN A 111 1.91 -8.09 -11.86
C ASN A 111 1.31 -8.97 -10.76
N GLY A 112 0.88 -8.33 -9.69
CA GLY A 112 0.35 -8.99 -8.50
C GLY A 112 1.45 -9.55 -7.55
N MET A 113 1.03 -9.88 -6.35
CA MET A 113 1.90 -10.39 -5.28
C MET A 113 1.87 -11.93 -5.25
N HIS A 114 3.03 -12.56 -5.38
CA HIS A 114 3.17 -14.01 -5.23
C HIS A 114 2.92 -14.42 -3.78
N ILE A 115 1.97 -15.32 -3.58
CA ILE A 115 1.70 -15.90 -2.26
C ILE A 115 2.74 -17.01 -1.98
N ASN A 116 3.29 -17.04 -0.78
CA ASN A 116 4.23 -18.06 -0.36
C ASN A 116 3.48 -19.36 -0.04
N GLU A 117 3.14 -20.14 -1.08
CA GLU A 117 2.33 -21.37 -0.99
C GLU A 117 3.01 -22.50 -0.22
N ASP A 118 4.31 -22.40 0.06
CA ASP A 118 5.01 -23.30 1.00
C ASP A 118 4.49 -23.18 2.45
N TRP A 119 3.91 -22.01 2.79
CA TRP A 119 3.45 -21.68 4.13
C TRP A 119 1.97 -21.34 4.22
N PHE A 120 1.34 -20.99 3.09
CA PHE A 120 -0.03 -20.47 3.07
C PHE A 120 -0.85 -21.07 1.95
N ILE A 121 -2.06 -21.50 2.26
CA ILE A 121 -3.07 -21.86 1.26
C ILE A 121 -4.05 -20.69 1.14
N PRO A 122 -4.10 -19.97 0.01
CA PRO A 122 -5.05 -18.91 -0.23
C PRO A 122 -6.37 -19.44 -0.80
N GLU A 123 -7.45 -18.79 -0.43
CA GLU A 123 -8.77 -18.93 -1.03
C GLU A 123 -9.37 -17.51 -1.16
N VAL A 124 -10.21 -17.28 -2.15
CA VAL A 124 -11.07 -16.09 -2.21
C VAL A 124 -12.51 -16.55 -2.10
N ILE A 125 -13.27 -15.90 -1.20
CA ILE A 125 -14.66 -16.26 -0.93
C ILE A 125 -15.58 -15.05 -1.13
N ASP A 126 -16.83 -15.34 -1.41
CA ASP A 126 -17.90 -14.35 -1.26
C ASP A 126 -18.03 -14.00 0.24
N PRO A 127 -17.93 -12.71 0.62
CA PRO A 127 -17.93 -12.31 2.02
C PRO A 127 -19.27 -12.55 2.74
N GLU A 128 -20.39 -12.67 2.02
CA GLU A 128 -21.71 -12.90 2.58
C GLU A 128 -22.04 -14.39 2.70
N THR A 129 -21.84 -15.15 1.63
CA THR A 129 -22.18 -16.57 1.59
C THR A 129 -21.09 -17.48 2.15
N GLY A 130 -19.80 -17.05 2.07
CA GLY A 130 -18.64 -17.85 2.43
C GLY A 130 -18.26 -18.89 1.38
N GLU A 131 -18.92 -18.90 0.22
CA GLU A 131 -18.59 -19.80 -0.90
C GLU A 131 -17.28 -19.40 -1.57
N VAL A 132 -16.48 -20.38 -1.97
CA VAL A 132 -15.23 -20.12 -2.69
C VAL A 132 -15.54 -19.64 -4.11
N LEU A 133 -14.93 -18.53 -4.49
CA LEU A 133 -15.09 -17.92 -5.79
C LEU A 133 -14.10 -18.48 -6.82
N PRO A 134 -14.48 -18.51 -8.11
CA PRO A 134 -13.57 -18.84 -9.20
C PRO A 134 -12.36 -17.90 -9.29
N GLU A 135 -11.31 -18.37 -9.99
CA GLU A 135 -10.14 -17.55 -10.32
C GLU A 135 -10.52 -16.23 -11.00
N GLY A 136 -9.87 -15.15 -10.59
CA GLY A 136 -10.05 -13.80 -11.14
C GLY A 136 -11.28 -13.06 -10.61
N GLU A 137 -12.14 -13.68 -9.80
CA GLU A 137 -13.26 -13.01 -9.16
C GLU A 137 -12.82 -12.26 -7.90
N LEU A 138 -13.41 -11.08 -7.68
CA LEU A 138 -13.14 -10.26 -6.50
C LEU A 138 -13.91 -10.81 -5.30
N GLY A 139 -13.21 -11.06 -4.21
CA GLY A 139 -13.81 -11.50 -2.95
C GLY A 139 -12.87 -11.35 -1.77
N GLU A 140 -13.30 -11.84 -0.61
CA GLU A 140 -12.53 -11.79 0.63
C GLU A 140 -11.44 -12.86 0.62
N LEU A 141 -10.20 -12.45 0.87
CA LEU A 141 -9.07 -13.36 1.04
C LEU A 141 -9.21 -14.17 2.33
N VAL A 142 -9.09 -15.46 2.18
CA VAL A 142 -9.02 -16.43 3.28
C VAL A 142 -7.70 -17.15 3.20
N VAL A 143 -7.01 -17.29 4.33
CA VAL A 143 -5.67 -17.91 4.37
C VAL A 143 -5.62 -19.01 5.42
N THR A 144 -5.06 -20.15 5.04
CA THR A 144 -4.68 -21.22 5.97
C THR A 144 -3.17 -21.24 6.13
N CYS A 145 -2.67 -21.13 7.37
CA CYS A 145 -1.26 -21.25 7.69
C CYS A 145 -0.87 -22.72 7.87
N LEU A 146 0.14 -23.20 7.14
CA LEU A 146 0.59 -24.59 7.20
C LEU A 146 1.57 -24.88 8.35
N GLY A 147 2.39 -23.89 8.73
CA GLY A 147 3.47 -24.06 9.70
C GLY A 147 3.26 -23.40 11.05
N LYS A 148 2.10 -22.79 11.33
CA LYS A 148 1.84 -22.09 12.58
C LYS A 148 1.27 -23.01 13.64
N GLU A 149 2.09 -23.40 14.62
CA GLU A 149 1.69 -24.31 15.71
C GLU A 149 0.88 -23.60 16.81
N ALA A 150 1.38 -22.45 17.30
CA ALA A 150 0.66 -21.62 18.25
C ALA A 150 -0.37 -20.75 17.54
N LEU A 151 -1.62 -20.80 17.98
CA LEU A 151 -2.75 -20.14 17.35
C LEU A 151 -2.85 -20.49 15.85
N PRO A 152 -3.10 -21.75 15.48
CA PRO A 152 -3.17 -22.18 14.10
C PRO A 152 -4.31 -21.47 13.37
N MET A 153 -3.98 -20.78 12.29
CA MET A 153 -4.97 -20.09 11.45
C MET A 153 -5.40 -21.04 10.32
N ILE A 154 -6.61 -21.59 10.47
CA ILE A 154 -7.24 -22.44 9.47
C ILE A 154 -8.42 -21.69 8.87
N ARG A 155 -8.37 -21.44 7.57
CA ARG A 155 -9.34 -20.64 6.83
C ARG A 155 -9.64 -19.30 7.52
N TYR A 156 -8.57 -18.59 7.88
CA TYR A 156 -8.68 -17.28 8.52
C TYR A 156 -9.19 -16.24 7.52
N ARG A 157 -10.33 -15.62 7.82
CA ARG A 157 -10.93 -14.56 7.04
C ARG A 157 -10.22 -13.24 7.32
N THR A 158 -9.48 -12.74 6.34
CA THR A 158 -8.65 -11.52 6.51
C THR A 158 -9.45 -10.23 6.47
N LYS A 159 -10.64 -10.27 5.89
CA LYS A 159 -11.46 -9.13 5.49
C LYS A 159 -10.92 -8.31 4.31
N ASP A 160 -9.74 -8.60 3.84
CA ASP A 160 -9.13 -7.95 2.69
C ASP A 160 -9.72 -8.46 1.39
N LEU A 161 -10.02 -7.57 0.45
CA LEU A 161 -10.62 -7.89 -0.84
C LEU A 161 -9.54 -7.92 -1.92
N THR A 162 -9.47 -9.05 -2.63
CA THR A 162 -8.51 -9.27 -3.72
C THR A 162 -9.03 -10.29 -4.73
N ARG A 163 -8.23 -10.58 -5.77
CA ARG A 163 -8.43 -11.69 -6.72
C ARG A 163 -7.21 -12.60 -6.69
N LEU A 164 -7.41 -13.86 -7.03
CA LEU A 164 -6.32 -14.83 -7.21
C LEU A 164 -6.13 -15.18 -8.68
N HIS A 165 -4.86 -15.36 -9.07
CA HIS A 165 -4.42 -15.74 -10.41
C HIS A 165 -3.42 -16.89 -10.32
N TYR A 166 -3.68 -17.97 -11.05
CA TYR A 166 -2.87 -19.19 -10.98
C TYR A 166 -1.96 -19.38 -12.20
N GLU A 167 -2.10 -18.56 -13.24
CA GLU A 167 -1.21 -18.64 -14.39
C GLU A 167 0.22 -18.23 -14.02
N PRO A 168 1.25 -18.87 -14.64
CA PRO A 168 2.65 -18.57 -14.36
C PRO A 168 2.99 -17.09 -14.62
N CYS A 169 3.81 -16.51 -13.75
CA CYS A 169 4.31 -15.16 -13.95
C CYS A 169 5.48 -15.12 -14.93
N ALA A 170 5.65 -14.01 -15.64
CA ALA A 170 6.79 -13.77 -16.53
C ALA A 170 8.15 -13.82 -15.79
N CYS A 171 8.18 -13.61 -14.48
CA CYS A 171 9.37 -13.79 -13.65
C CYS A 171 9.81 -15.26 -13.50
N GLY A 172 9.04 -16.23 -14.00
CA GLY A 172 9.30 -17.67 -13.94
C GLY A 172 8.73 -18.38 -12.71
N ARG A 173 8.14 -17.66 -11.73
CA ARG A 173 7.47 -18.29 -10.58
C ARG A 173 6.10 -18.83 -11.00
N THR A 174 5.74 -19.96 -10.38
CA THR A 174 4.45 -20.64 -10.57
C THR A 174 3.51 -20.49 -9.39
N PHE A 175 3.91 -19.81 -8.35
CA PHE A 175 3.07 -19.52 -7.19
C PHE A 175 1.86 -18.66 -7.58
N CYS A 176 0.73 -18.96 -6.95
CA CYS A 176 -0.47 -18.14 -7.05
C CYS A 176 -0.15 -16.67 -6.74
N ARG A 177 -0.75 -15.79 -7.49
CA ARG A 177 -0.64 -14.33 -7.27
C ARG A 177 -1.97 -13.76 -6.82
N MET A 178 -1.89 -12.80 -5.93
CA MET A 178 -3.03 -11.96 -5.56
C MET A 178 -2.86 -10.56 -6.13
N ASP A 179 -3.97 -9.92 -6.49
CA ASP A 179 -3.96 -8.49 -6.84
C ASP A 179 -3.62 -7.62 -5.62
N SER A 180 -3.27 -6.37 -5.86
CA SER A 180 -3.29 -5.34 -4.81
C SER A 180 -4.68 -5.29 -4.17
N LEU A 181 -4.72 -4.98 -2.87
CA LEU A 181 -5.98 -4.95 -2.15
C LEU A 181 -6.92 -3.89 -2.74
N SER A 182 -8.15 -4.29 -3.03
CA SER A 182 -9.22 -3.38 -3.46
C SER A 182 -9.89 -2.66 -2.28
N GLY A 183 -9.56 -3.04 -1.05
CA GLY A 183 -10.13 -2.53 0.19
C GLY A 183 -10.38 -3.66 1.18
N ARG A 184 -11.17 -3.37 2.22
CA ARG A 184 -11.61 -4.35 3.22
C ARG A 184 -13.12 -4.47 3.22
N SER A 185 -13.64 -5.67 3.42
CA SER A 185 -15.08 -5.92 3.49
C SER A 185 -15.75 -5.24 4.70
N ASP A 186 -14.97 -4.95 5.76
CA ASP A 186 -15.42 -4.27 6.98
C ASP A 186 -15.18 -2.74 6.98
N ASP A 187 -14.39 -2.20 6.03
CA ASP A 187 -14.17 -0.77 5.85
C ASP A 187 -15.07 -0.15 4.76
N MET A 188 -15.94 -0.95 4.18
CA MET A 188 -16.87 -0.49 3.17
C MET A 188 -17.86 0.51 3.78
N LEU A 189 -17.87 1.72 3.23
CA LEU A 189 -18.83 2.76 3.59
C LEU A 189 -20.09 2.60 2.74
N VAL A 190 -21.25 2.59 3.38
CA VAL A 190 -22.54 2.61 2.67
C VAL A 190 -23.10 4.02 2.74
N ILE A 191 -22.93 4.80 1.68
CA ILE A 191 -23.36 6.20 1.61
C ILE A 191 -24.61 6.28 0.74
N ARG A 192 -25.75 6.53 1.34
CA ARG A 192 -27.07 6.62 0.64
C ARG A 192 -27.37 5.41 -0.26
N GLY A 193 -26.97 4.22 0.18
CA GLY A 193 -27.18 2.97 -0.58
C GLY A 193 -26.11 2.67 -1.64
N VAL A 194 -25.04 3.46 -1.72
CA VAL A 194 -23.90 3.21 -2.58
C VAL A 194 -22.73 2.70 -1.72
N ASN A 195 -22.14 1.60 -2.14
CA ASN A 195 -20.95 1.06 -1.51
C ASN A 195 -19.72 1.83 -1.99
N VAL A 196 -18.96 2.40 -1.07
CA VAL A 196 -17.75 3.18 -1.33
C VAL A 196 -16.62 2.64 -0.49
N PHE A 197 -15.49 2.36 -1.11
CA PHE A 197 -14.26 1.98 -0.40
C PHE A 197 -13.31 3.18 -0.30
N PRO A 198 -12.66 3.42 0.85
CA PRO A 198 -11.68 4.49 1.00
C PRO A 198 -10.59 4.48 -0.08
N THR A 199 -10.13 3.30 -0.49
CA THR A 199 -9.15 3.12 -1.57
C THR A 199 -9.60 3.67 -2.92
N GLN A 200 -10.91 3.63 -3.23
CA GLN A 200 -11.46 4.21 -4.46
C GLN A 200 -11.40 5.74 -4.43
N ILE A 201 -11.63 6.33 -3.25
CA ILE A 201 -11.50 7.79 -3.04
C ILE A 201 -10.04 8.18 -3.21
N GLU A 202 -9.13 7.47 -2.56
CA GLU A 202 -7.70 7.69 -2.66
C GLU A 202 -7.19 7.65 -4.10
N GLU A 203 -7.63 6.65 -4.88
CA GLU A 203 -7.27 6.53 -6.30
C GLU A 203 -7.69 7.75 -7.15
N VAL A 204 -8.79 8.41 -6.78
CA VAL A 204 -9.24 9.64 -7.45
C VAL A 204 -8.43 10.84 -6.97
N LEU A 205 -8.20 10.98 -5.67
CA LEU A 205 -7.46 12.10 -5.10
C LEU A 205 -6.03 12.19 -5.64
N PHE A 206 -5.32 11.06 -5.73
CA PHE A 206 -3.95 11.01 -6.26
C PHE A 206 -3.81 11.34 -7.77
N LYS A 207 -4.92 11.44 -8.49
CA LYS A 207 -4.92 11.92 -9.89
C LYS A 207 -4.98 13.45 -10.01
N ILE A 208 -5.13 14.15 -8.89
CA ILE A 208 -5.26 15.62 -8.83
C ILE A 208 -3.92 16.17 -8.36
N ASP A 209 -3.16 16.79 -9.25
CA ASP A 209 -1.78 17.26 -9.00
C ASP A 209 -1.68 18.31 -7.88
N GLU A 210 -2.77 19.01 -7.54
CA GLU A 210 -2.82 20.05 -6.53
C GLU A 210 -3.06 19.50 -5.11
N ILE A 211 -3.43 18.22 -4.96
CA ILE A 211 -3.73 17.56 -3.67
C ILE A 211 -2.52 16.80 -3.18
N GLY A 212 -2.19 16.99 -1.90
CA GLY A 212 -1.15 16.25 -1.20
C GLY A 212 -1.60 14.82 -0.79
N PRO A 213 -0.68 14.01 -0.28
CA PRO A 213 -0.96 12.61 0.04
C PRO A 213 -1.81 12.42 1.31
N HIS A 214 -2.08 13.50 2.05
CA HIS A 214 -2.84 13.43 3.30
C HIS A 214 -4.29 13.85 3.08
N TYR A 215 -5.19 12.96 3.47
CA TYR A 215 -6.63 13.21 3.41
C TYR A 215 -7.36 12.58 4.59
N GLU A 216 -8.57 13.07 4.87
CA GLU A 216 -9.46 12.53 5.89
C GLU A 216 -10.87 12.35 5.31
N ILE A 217 -11.48 11.20 5.58
CA ILE A 217 -12.86 10.91 5.21
C ILE A 217 -13.72 10.95 6.47
N LEU A 218 -14.62 11.92 6.56
CA LEU A 218 -15.60 12.02 7.64
C LEU A 218 -16.98 11.62 7.12
N VAL A 219 -17.59 10.61 7.74
CA VAL A 219 -18.97 10.21 7.45
C VAL A 219 -19.84 10.57 8.65
N GLU A 220 -20.84 11.42 8.40
CA GLU A 220 -21.78 11.88 9.42
C GLU A 220 -23.22 11.64 8.97
N ARG A 221 -24.11 11.43 9.94
CA ARG A 221 -25.53 11.35 9.67
C ARG A 221 -26.21 12.68 9.96
N LYS A 222 -26.57 13.42 8.91
CA LYS A 222 -27.28 14.70 9.00
C LYS A 222 -28.69 14.56 8.41
N ASN A 223 -29.71 14.97 9.18
CA ASN A 223 -31.11 14.91 8.74
C ASN A 223 -31.55 13.56 8.17
N ARG A 224 -31.13 12.46 8.80
CA ARG A 224 -31.39 11.04 8.40
C ARG A 224 -30.71 10.61 7.09
N LEU A 225 -29.84 11.43 6.53
CA LEU A 225 -29.01 11.09 5.37
C LEU A 225 -27.54 11.03 5.76
N ASP A 226 -26.83 10.09 5.18
CA ASP A 226 -25.38 10.02 5.35
C ASP A 226 -24.73 11.08 4.44
N VAL A 227 -23.81 11.85 5.04
CA VAL A 227 -23.03 12.89 4.37
C VAL A 227 -21.56 12.51 4.53
N MET A 228 -20.87 12.41 3.43
CA MET A 228 -19.43 12.18 3.38
C MET A 228 -18.73 13.50 3.08
N THR A 229 -17.76 13.83 3.90
CA THR A 229 -16.88 14.99 3.71
C THR A 229 -15.45 14.47 3.56
N ILE A 230 -14.77 14.89 2.50
CA ILE A 230 -13.37 14.56 2.26
C ILE A 230 -12.57 15.85 2.48
N THR A 231 -11.67 15.81 3.44
CA THR A 231 -10.73 16.90 3.72
C THR A 231 -9.39 16.52 3.12
N VAL A 232 -8.81 17.39 2.31
CA VAL A 232 -7.54 17.16 1.62
C VAL A 232 -6.52 18.21 1.97
N GLU A 233 -5.25 17.87 1.95
CA GLU A 233 -4.14 18.80 2.04
C GLU A 233 -3.80 19.33 0.64
N LEU A 234 -3.55 20.63 0.50
CA LEU A 234 -3.07 21.22 -0.74
C LEU A 234 -1.53 21.27 -0.75
N ILE A 235 -0.92 20.92 -1.88
CA ILE A 235 0.55 20.97 -2.04
C ILE A 235 1.07 22.41 -2.02
N ASP A 236 0.25 23.40 -2.45
CA ASP A 236 0.63 24.80 -2.53
C ASP A 236 -0.44 25.68 -1.86
N ASP A 237 -0.12 26.22 -0.68
CA ASP A 237 -1.00 27.12 0.09
C ASP A 237 -1.42 28.36 -0.69
N ARG A 238 -0.67 28.78 -1.72
CA ARG A 238 -1.02 29.90 -2.60
C ARG A 238 -2.28 29.66 -3.42
N LEU A 239 -2.74 28.42 -3.51
CA LEU A 239 -4.05 28.10 -4.10
C LEU A 239 -5.20 28.66 -3.26
N LEU A 240 -5.02 28.78 -1.95
CA LEU A 240 -6.01 29.37 -1.03
C LEU A 240 -6.24 30.89 -1.28
N ASP A 241 -5.27 31.57 -1.87
CA ASP A 241 -5.38 33.01 -2.18
C ASP A 241 -6.22 33.32 -3.44
N SER A 242 -6.63 32.27 -4.18
CA SER A 242 -7.37 32.40 -5.44
C SER A 242 -8.69 31.63 -5.43
N TYR A 243 -9.78 32.35 -5.14
CA TYR A 243 -11.14 31.77 -5.12
C TYR A 243 -11.52 31.05 -6.42
N SER A 244 -11.09 31.58 -7.59
CA SER A 244 -11.38 30.95 -8.87
C SER A 244 -10.69 29.59 -9.03
N LYS A 245 -9.44 29.47 -8.59
CA LYS A 245 -8.68 28.20 -8.64
C LYS A 245 -9.23 27.15 -7.67
N LEU A 246 -9.62 27.57 -6.47
CA LEU A 246 -10.29 26.69 -5.52
C LEU A 246 -11.61 26.14 -6.07
N ASN A 247 -12.42 27.01 -6.69
CA ASN A 247 -13.70 26.61 -7.25
C ASN A 247 -13.54 25.69 -8.48
N GLU A 248 -12.46 25.84 -9.26
CA GLU A 248 -12.11 24.91 -10.33
C GLU A 248 -11.65 23.56 -9.78
N LEU A 249 -10.93 23.55 -8.67
CA LEU A 249 -10.46 22.33 -8.01
C LEU A 249 -11.64 21.56 -7.38
N GLU A 250 -12.60 22.24 -6.75
CA GLU A 250 -13.81 21.63 -6.19
C GLU A 250 -14.74 21.00 -7.24
N GLN A 251 -14.59 21.34 -8.52
CA GLN A 251 -15.40 20.81 -9.62
C GLN A 251 -14.76 19.61 -10.33
N ARG A 252 -13.52 19.28 -10.02
CA ARG A 252 -12.79 18.11 -10.55
C ARG A 252 -13.04 16.87 -9.69
#